data_bd88efa3caef4a71f400bd28770a42e7
#
_entry.id   bd88efa3caef4a71f400bd28770a42e7
#
_cell.length_a   1.000
_cell.length_b   1.000
_cell.length_c   1.000
_cell.angle_alpha   90.00
_cell.angle_beta   90.00
_cell.angle_gamma   90.00
#
_symmetry.space_group_name_H-M   'P 1'
#
loop_
_entity.id
_entity.type
_entity.pdbx_description
1 polymer ?
#
loop_
_entity_poly.entity_id
_entity_poly.type
_entity_poly.pdbx_seq_one_letter_code
_entity_poly.pdbx_strand_id
1 'polypeptide(L)'
;MTVVLFGFINIPSIYAQEKNKAMAVENLPYTPVVTPNGSTMPWTLDKDGAKVFRITVGKCQHEVAPGMVINAWCYNGQTPGPTIEVVEGDLLRIYVKNELPEGTAVHWHGIFLPNGMDGVSGLTQKSIEPGQTFKYEFRMTQHGTFMYHSHGDEMTQMGLGTMGFLISHPKNPTGPKIDRDFAIFLNEWFVEPGTKTPNPNIMTDFNIFTFNSRAFPGTAPLVVKTGDRVRVRFGNVGQESHPIHLHGFAFKIVSTDGGDIPPSAQWPETTVVTFPGQTRTVEFVADVPGDWAFHCHRRHHPMNAMGHDAANVLGVNQDDVKDKVRDLVPGYMAMGENGMDEMNYMNMKGPENTLPMMGGQGQFGPTGMGGMFTVLMVRDNLKDYDHPGDYPHPKGTVAGSIDQEKEKGEK
;
A
#
# COMPACT_ATOMS: atom_id res chain seq x y z
N MET A 1 3.16 52.35 0.09
CA MET A 1 3.68 51.07 0.62
C MET A 1 2.51 50.41 1.34
N THR A 2 1.70 49.65 0.60
CA THR A 2 0.44 49.08 1.09
C THR A 2 0.66 47.60 1.30
N VAL A 3 0.67 47.19 2.56
CA VAL A 3 0.78 45.76 2.96
C VAL A 3 -0.58 45.12 2.79
N VAL A 4 -0.68 44.16 1.88
CA VAL A 4 -1.86 43.30 1.74
C VAL A 4 -1.64 42.08 2.62
N LEU A 5 -2.40 42.01 3.72
CA LEU A 5 -2.51 40.81 4.55
C LEU A 5 -3.40 39.79 3.79
N PHE A 6 -2.81 38.66 3.42
CA PHE A 6 -3.60 37.48 3.02
C PHE A 6 -4.14 36.79 4.29
N GLY A 7 -5.43 36.94 4.52
CA GLY A 7 -6.13 36.17 5.53
C GLY A 7 -6.26 34.70 5.10
N PHE A 8 -5.74 33.78 5.88
CA PHE A 8 -6.04 32.36 5.75
C PHE A 8 -7.51 32.10 6.05
N ILE A 9 -8.29 31.75 5.04
CA ILE A 9 -9.67 31.27 5.22
C ILE A 9 -9.54 29.83 5.74
N ASN A 10 -9.75 29.67 7.04
CA ASN A 10 -10.00 28.37 7.66
C ASN A 10 -11.34 27.85 7.12
N ILE A 11 -11.30 26.86 6.22
CA ILE A 11 -12.48 26.10 5.84
C ILE A 11 -12.72 25.08 6.97
N PRO A 12 -13.77 25.18 7.76
CA PRO A 12 -14.06 24.17 8.76
C PRO A 12 -14.48 22.89 8.03
N SER A 13 -13.78 21.80 8.32
CA SER A 13 -14.17 20.44 7.95
C SER A 13 -15.57 20.17 8.47
N ILE A 14 -16.55 20.11 7.55
CA ILE A 14 -17.93 19.71 7.86
C ILE A 14 -17.98 18.17 7.94
N TYR A 15 -17.29 17.61 8.93
CA TYR A 15 -17.62 16.36 9.57
C TYR A 15 -17.84 16.65 11.05
N ALA A 16 -18.93 17.37 11.34
CA ALA A 16 -19.40 17.54 12.71
C ALA A 16 -19.90 16.19 13.20
N GLN A 17 -19.10 15.58 14.05
CA GLN A 17 -19.44 14.82 15.24
C GLN A 17 -20.93 14.42 15.38
N GLU A 18 -21.34 13.34 14.76
CA GLU A 18 -22.23 12.45 15.47
C GLU A 18 -21.36 11.68 16.47
N LYS A 19 -21.54 11.97 17.75
CA LYS A 19 -21.03 11.19 18.88
C LYS A 19 -21.77 9.84 18.93
N ASN A 20 -21.56 9.02 17.91
CA ASN A 20 -21.79 7.59 18.03
C ASN A 20 -20.63 7.04 18.86
N LYS A 21 -20.95 6.38 19.95
CA LYS A 21 -20.01 5.63 20.78
C LYS A 21 -19.24 4.69 19.84
N ALA A 22 -18.10 5.14 19.32
CA ALA A 22 -17.07 4.24 18.87
C ALA A 22 -16.79 3.34 20.07
N MET A 23 -17.08 2.06 19.95
CA MET A 23 -16.69 1.11 20.98
C MET A 23 -15.19 1.25 21.16
N ALA A 24 -14.81 1.57 22.39
CA ALA A 24 -13.41 1.69 22.76
C ALA A 24 -12.66 0.42 22.34
N VAL A 25 -11.52 0.59 21.69
CA VAL A 25 -10.60 -0.44 21.19
C VAL A 25 -10.03 -1.34 22.31
N GLU A 26 -10.50 -1.18 23.54
CA GLU A 26 -9.84 -1.67 24.75
C GLU A 26 -9.93 -3.18 25.02
N ASN A 27 -10.70 -3.98 24.29
CA ASN A 27 -10.73 -5.43 24.49
C ASN A 27 -11.13 -6.20 23.23
N LEU A 28 -10.42 -5.97 22.12
CA LEU A 28 -10.61 -6.80 20.94
C LEU A 28 -10.06 -8.22 21.21
N PRO A 29 -10.76 -9.27 20.77
CA PRO A 29 -10.30 -10.66 20.92
C PRO A 29 -9.13 -11.02 19.97
N TYR A 30 -8.58 -10.03 19.29
CA TYR A 30 -7.52 -10.18 18.28
C TYR A 30 -6.59 -8.95 18.29
N THR A 31 -5.41 -9.09 17.71
CA THR A 31 -4.51 -7.96 17.43
C THR A 31 -5.07 -7.17 16.25
N PRO A 32 -5.36 -5.86 16.40
CA PRO A 32 -5.86 -5.04 15.32
C PRO A 32 -4.90 -5.01 14.13
N VAL A 33 -5.47 -5.02 12.94
CA VAL A 33 -4.68 -4.92 11.71
C VAL A 33 -4.28 -3.47 11.47
N VAL A 34 -3.01 -3.25 11.21
CA VAL A 34 -2.48 -1.97 10.76
C VAL A 34 -2.35 -2.00 9.24
N THR A 35 -3.10 -1.15 8.56
CA THR A 35 -2.91 -0.90 7.13
C THR A 35 -2.04 0.36 7.00
N PRO A 36 -0.74 0.24 6.71
CA PRO A 36 0.13 1.40 6.57
C PRO A 36 -0.44 2.42 5.57
N ASN A 37 -0.48 3.71 5.95
CA ASN A 37 -1.12 4.79 5.22
C ASN A 37 -2.66 4.69 5.04
N GLY A 38 -3.29 3.65 5.54
CA GLY A 38 -4.74 3.41 5.46
C GLY A 38 -5.45 3.61 6.81
N SER A 39 -6.72 3.23 6.84
CA SER A 39 -7.55 3.27 8.05
C SER A 39 -8.42 2.02 8.18
N THR A 40 -8.95 1.78 9.37
CA THR A 40 -9.95 0.74 9.61
C THR A 40 -11.36 1.30 9.38
N MET A 41 -12.24 0.49 8.79
CA MET A 41 -13.63 0.86 8.55
C MET A 41 -14.40 0.92 9.87
N PRO A 42 -14.98 2.07 10.24
CA PRO A 42 -15.84 2.14 11.42
C PRO A 42 -17.15 1.39 11.19
N TRP A 43 -17.69 0.82 12.25
CA TRP A 43 -18.97 0.15 12.24
C TRP A 43 -19.82 0.47 13.49
N THR A 44 -21.10 0.23 13.38
CA THR A 44 -22.06 0.33 14.50
C THR A 44 -22.75 -1.01 14.69
N LEU A 45 -23.18 -1.32 15.90
CA LEU A 45 -23.95 -2.54 16.20
C LEU A 45 -25.45 -2.23 16.05
N ASP A 46 -26.14 -3.02 15.26
CA ASP A 46 -27.62 -2.96 15.15
C ASP A 46 -28.27 -3.82 16.24
N LYS A 47 -29.59 -3.65 16.46
CA LYS A 47 -30.37 -4.31 17.50
C LYS A 47 -30.38 -5.83 17.39
N ASP A 48 -30.22 -6.37 16.19
CA ASP A 48 -30.16 -7.81 15.89
C ASP A 48 -28.70 -8.37 15.96
N GLY A 49 -27.74 -7.55 16.41
CA GLY A 49 -26.33 -7.95 16.53
C GLY A 49 -25.54 -7.83 15.24
N ALA A 50 -26.10 -7.30 14.17
CA ALA A 50 -25.36 -7.08 12.92
C ALA A 50 -24.36 -5.92 13.09
N LYS A 51 -23.12 -6.12 12.61
CA LYS A 51 -22.14 -5.05 12.41
C LYS A 51 -22.49 -4.29 11.13
N VAL A 52 -22.82 -3.03 11.28
CA VAL A 52 -23.28 -2.17 10.19
C VAL A 52 -22.12 -1.32 9.69
N PHE A 53 -21.78 -1.48 8.43
CA PHE A 53 -20.78 -0.69 7.71
C PHE A 53 -21.44 0.22 6.68
N ARG A 54 -20.83 1.36 6.41
CA ARG A 54 -21.27 2.30 5.39
C ARG A 54 -20.13 2.65 4.46
N ILE A 55 -20.29 2.33 3.19
CA ILE A 55 -19.32 2.56 2.13
C ILE A 55 -19.92 3.56 1.16
N THR A 56 -19.18 4.61 0.87
CA THR A 56 -19.44 5.50 -0.27
C THR A 56 -18.35 5.28 -1.29
N VAL A 57 -18.70 4.89 -2.50
CA VAL A 57 -17.77 4.82 -3.61
C VAL A 57 -17.89 6.11 -4.42
N GLY A 58 -16.77 6.78 -4.67
CA GLY A 58 -16.77 8.09 -5.35
C GLY A 58 -15.36 8.51 -5.78
N LYS A 59 -15.27 9.68 -6.38
CA LYS A 59 -13.98 10.26 -6.80
C LYS A 59 -13.26 10.88 -5.61
N CYS A 60 -11.93 10.76 -5.61
CA CYS A 60 -11.08 11.42 -4.62
C CYS A 60 -9.75 11.87 -5.23
N GLN A 61 -9.03 12.72 -4.52
CA GLN A 61 -7.62 12.99 -4.81
C GLN A 61 -6.77 12.16 -3.86
N HIS A 62 -5.79 11.46 -4.42
CA HIS A 62 -4.90 10.60 -3.67
C HIS A 62 -3.45 11.00 -3.92
N GLU A 63 -2.70 11.27 -2.85
CA GLU A 63 -1.28 11.51 -2.94
C GLU A 63 -0.55 10.16 -2.98
N VAL A 64 0.08 9.84 -4.10
CA VAL A 64 0.83 8.58 -4.30
C VAL A 64 2.21 8.65 -3.64
N ALA A 65 2.86 9.78 -3.77
CA ALA A 65 4.15 10.09 -3.16
C ALA A 65 4.21 11.59 -2.86
N PRO A 66 5.13 12.07 -2.02
CA PRO A 66 5.25 13.49 -1.73
C PRO A 66 5.30 14.34 -2.99
N GLY A 67 4.28 15.20 -3.19
CA GLY A 67 4.16 16.10 -4.34
C GLY A 67 3.51 15.50 -5.60
N MET A 68 3.18 14.20 -5.61
CA MET A 68 2.44 13.57 -6.69
C MET A 68 1.02 13.22 -6.25
N VAL A 69 0.02 13.83 -6.89
CA VAL A 69 -1.40 13.63 -6.58
C VAL A 69 -2.14 13.14 -7.81
N ILE A 70 -2.95 12.08 -7.64
CA ILE A 70 -3.79 11.51 -8.70
C ILE A 70 -5.28 11.67 -8.42
N ASN A 71 -6.08 11.70 -9.48
CA ASN A 71 -7.53 11.62 -9.44
C ASN A 71 -7.93 10.14 -9.40
N ALA A 72 -8.15 9.62 -8.21
CA ALA A 72 -8.53 8.22 -8.00
C ALA A 72 -10.04 8.07 -7.82
N TRP A 73 -10.51 6.82 -7.89
CA TRP A 73 -11.82 6.40 -7.42
C TRP A 73 -11.64 5.59 -6.14
N CYS A 74 -12.45 5.90 -5.13
CA CYS A 74 -12.14 5.55 -3.76
C CYS A 74 -13.35 4.99 -3.03
N TYR A 75 -13.09 4.18 -2.02
CA TYR A 75 -14.07 3.88 -0.98
C TYR A 75 -13.83 4.78 0.23
N ASN A 76 -14.85 5.51 0.65
CA ASN A 76 -14.79 6.46 1.77
C ASN A 76 -13.63 7.46 1.67
N GLY A 77 -13.35 7.94 0.45
CA GLY A 77 -12.36 8.99 0.19
C GLY A 77 -10.90 8.55 0.25
N GLN A 78 -10.60 7.26 0.31
CA GLN A 78 -9.23 6.73 0.28
C GLN A 78 -9.09 5.50 -0.62
N THR A 79 -7.87 5.26 -1.11
CA THR A 79 -7.45 4.03 -1.79
C THR A 79 -6.11 3.55 -1.20
N PRO A 80 -5.97 2.25 -0.84
CA PRO A 80 -7.08 1.30 -0.71
C PRO A 80 -8.16 1.83 0.23
N GLY A 81 -9.41 1.40 0.04
CA GLY A 81 -10.52 1.70 0.94
C GLY A 81 -10.23 1.24 2.36
N PRO A 82 -10.94 1.78 3.38
CA PRO A 82 -10.74 1.40 4.76
C PRO A 82 -10.86 -0.12 4.96
N THR A 83 -9.94 -0.71 5.71
CA THR A 83 -9.95 -2.14 6.03
C THR A 83 -11.16 -2.51 6.86
N ILE A 84 -12.01 -3.39 6.34
CA ILE A 84 -13.12 -3.99 7.09
C ILE A 84 -12.53 -5.10 7.96
N GLU A 85 -12.72 -5.00 9.28
CA GLU A 85 -12.17 -5.93 10.25
C GLU A 85 -13.29 -6.53 11.10
N VAL A 86 -13.41 -7.86 11.06
CA VAL A 86 -14.51 -8.60 11.68
C VAL A 86 -14.02 -9.91 12.29
N VAL A 87 -14.92 -10.64 12.94
CA VAL A 87 -14.66 -11.97 13.50
C VAL A 87 -15.56 -13.01 12.82
N GLU A 88 -15.03 -14.19 12.64
CA GLU A 88 -15.80 -15.35 12.16
C GLU A 88 -17.08 -15.54 12.99
N GLY A 89 -18.21 -15.64 12.33
CA GLY A 89 -19.53 -15.68 12.92
C GLY A 89 -20.28 -14.35 12.97
N ASP A 90 -19.63 -13.23 12.72
CA ASP A 90 -20.28 -11.92 12.65
C ASP A 90 -21.34 -11.87 11.54
N LEU A 91 -22.48 -11.24 11.83
CA LEU A 91 -23.44 -10.84 10.82
C LEU A 91 -23.06 -9.44 10.32
N LEU A 92 -22.75 -9.32 9.03
CA LEU A 92 -22.41 -8.06 8.39
C LEU A 92 -23.61 -7.49 7.66
N ARG A 93 -23.83 -6.19 7.83
CA ARG A 93 -24.80 -5.41 7.08
C ARG A 93 -24.08 -4.20 6.49
N ILE A 94 -23.87 -4.21 5.19
CA ILE A 94 -23.03 -3.23 4.50
C ILE A 94 -23.91 -2.44 3.53
N TYR A 95 -23.98 -1.12 3.73
CA TYR A 95 -24.64 -0.21 2.82
C TYR A 95 -23.59 0.42 1.91
N VAL A 96 -23.77 0.27 0.60
CA VAL A 96 -22.89 0.83 -0.42
C VAL A 96 -23.64 1.90 -1.19
N LYS A 97 -23.21 3.15 -1.05
CA LYS A 97 -23.71 4.30 -1.79
C LYS A 97 -22.82 4.57 -2.99
N ASN A 98 -23.41 4.66 -4.17
CA ASN A 98 -22.69 5.02 -5.39
C ASN A 98 -22.72 6.53 -5.64
N GLU A 99 -21.56 7.18 -5.62
CA GLU A 99 -21.33 8.58 -6.00
C GLU A 99 -20.42 8.69 -7.24
N LEU A 100 -20.17 7.57 -7.93
CA LEU A 100 -19.50 7.57 -9.23
C LEU A 100 -20.47 8.09 -10.33
N PRO A 101 -19.94 8.50 -11.49
CA PRO A 101 -20.76 8.92 -12.62
C PRO A 101 -21.41 7.76 -13.39
N GLU A 102 -21.12 6.52 -13.02
CA GLU A 102 -21.58 5.29 -13.68
C GLU A 102 -22.06 4.26 -12.67
N GLY A 103 -22.69 3.19 -13.17
CA GLY A 103 -23.13 2.07 -12.34
C GLY A 103 -21.95 1.28 -11.77
N THR A 104 -22.10 0.77 -10.54
CA THR A 104 -21.09 -0.05 -9.87
C THR A 104 -21.73 -1.22 -9.13
N ALA A 105 -20.92 -2.12 -8.61
CA ALA A 105 -21.27 -3.11 -7.59
C ALA A 105 -20.03 -3.37 -6.76
N VAL A 106 -20.18 -3.98 -5.58
CA VAL A 106 -19.03 -4.40 -4.75
C VAL A 106 -19.04 -5.91 -4.63
N HIS A 107 -17.97 -6.53 -5.11
CA HIS A 107 -17.70 -7.95 -4.92
C HIS A 107 -16.89 -8.18 -3.64
N TRP A 108 -17.29 -9.21 -2.90
CA TRP A 108 -16.66 -9.64 -1.65
C TRP A 108 -15.76 -10.83 -1.95
N HIS A 109 -14.58 -10.53 -2.42
CA HIS A 109 -13.65 -11.49 -3.01
C HIS A 109 -13.20 -12.57 -2.03
N GLY A 110 -13.48 -13.83 -2.36
CA GLY A 110 -13.07 -15.00 -1.59
C GLY A 110 -14.03 -15.39 -0.45
N ILE A 111 -15.13 -14.67 -0.26
CA ILE A 111 -16.06 -14.90 0.84
C ILE A 111 -17.19 -15.85 0.45
N PHE A 112 -17.48 -16.82 1.30
CA PHE A 112 -18.64 -17.72 1.17
C PHE A 112 -19.89 -16.99 1.66
N LEU A 113 -20.78 -16.65 0.73
CA LEU A 113 -21.97 -15.85 0.99
C LEU A 113 -23.13 -16.31 0.07
N PRO A 114 -24.37 -15.90 0.36
CA PRO A 114 -25.49 -16.16 -0.56
C PRO A 114 -25.23 -15.51 -1.92
N ASN A 115 -25.47 -16.24 -3.01
CA ASN A 115 -25.16 -15.80 -4.38
C ASN A 115 -25.71 -14.40 -4.72
N GLY A 116 -26.91 -14.04 -4.26
CA GLY A 116 -27.48 -12.71 -4.45
C GLY A 116 -26.78 -11.56 -3.69
N MET A 117 -25.76 -11.88 -2.87
CA MET A 117 -24.91 -10.90 -2.15
C MET A 117 -23.50 -10.84 -2.72
N ASP A 118 -23.20 -11.58 -3.79
CA ASP A 118 -21.86 -11.70 -4.38
C ASP A 118 -21.35 -10.43 -5.06
N GLY A 119 -22.25 -9.57 -5.52
CA GLY A 119 -21.88 -8.24 -5.99
C GLY A 119 -21.49 -8.16 -7.47
N VAL A 120 -21.86 -9.14 -8.30
CA VAL A 120 -21.57 -9.13 -9.75
C VAL A 120 -22.70 -8.47 -10.52
N SER A 121 -22.44 -7.29 -11.11
CA SER A 121 -23.42 -6.56 -11.92
C SER A 121 -23.89 -7.40 -13.13
N GLY A 122 -25.22 -7.48 -13.29
CA GLY A 122 -25.84 -8.19 -14.39
C GLY A 122 -25.96 -9.71 -14.21
N LEU A 123 -25.24 -10.27 -13.22
CA LEU A 123 -25.29 -11.71 -12.93
C LEU A 123 -26.01 -11.98 -11.59
N THR A 124 -25.48 -11.48 -10.49
CA THR A 124 -26.03 -11.76 -9.15
C THR A 124 -26.89 -10.61 -8.63
N GLN A 125 -26.74 -9.41 -9.21
CA GLN A 125 -27.52 -8.21 -8.88
C GLN A 125 -27.59 -7.24 -10.08
N LYS A 126 -28.44 -6.22 -9.96
CA LYS A 126 -28.37 -5.03 -10.82
C LYS A 126 -27.24 -4.14 -10.38
N SER A 127 -26.72 -3.33 -11.31
CA SER A 127 -25.79 -2.25 -10.95
C SER A 127 -26.42 -1.30 -9.94
N ILE A 128 -25.61 -0.80 -9.05
CA ILE A 128 -25.95 0.33 -8.17
C ILE A 128 -25.77 1.59 -9.01
N GLU A 129 -26.84 2.17 -9.48
CA GLU A 129 -26.78 3.36 -10.32
C GLU A 129 -26.32 4.60 -9.53
N PRO A 130 -25.81 5.65 -10.20
CA PRO A 130 -25.40 6.88 -9.53
C PRO A 130 -26.47 7.42 -8.58
N GLY A 131 -26.06 7.71 -7.33
CA GLY A 131 -26.94 8.18 -6.24
C GLY A 131 -27.69 7.09 -5.49
N GLN A 132 -27.73 5.85 -5.98
CA GLN A 132 -28.38 4.74 -5.28
C GLN A 132 -27.53 4.20 -4.13
N THR A 133 -28.23 3.51 -3.20
CA THR A 133 -27.61 2.76 -2.11
C THR A 133 -28.14 1.35 -2.08
N PHE A 134 -27.25 0.37 -2.14
CA PHE A 134 -27.60 -1.06 -1.97
C PHE A 134 -27.20 -1.56 -0.60
N LYS A 135 -27.87 -2.59 -0.12
CA LYS A 135 -27.59 -3.29 1.12
C LYS A 135 -27.11 -4.69 0.81
N TYR A 136 -25.93 -5.04 1.32
CA TYR A 136 -25.44 -6.41 1.40
C TYR A 136 -25.56 -6.90 2.84
N GLU A 137 -26.00 -8.15 3.01
CA GLU A 137 -26.17 -8.73 4.34
C GLU A 137 -25.83 -10.22 4.31
N PHE A 138 -24.79 -10.59 5.02
CA PHE A 138 -24.33 -11.96 5.09
C PHE A 138 -23.56 -12.23 6.39
N ARG A 139 -23.44 -13.51 6.74
CA ARG A 139 -22.67 -13.96 7.89
C ARG A 139 -21.29 -14.41 7.45
N MET A 140 -20.26 -13.94 8.17
CA MET A 140 -18.90 -14.43 7.97
C MET A 140 -18.79 -15.86 8.51
N THR A 141 -18.64 -16.84 7.61
CA THR A 141 -18.53 -18.27 7.95
C THR A 141 -17.09 -18.78 7.93
N GLN A 142 -16.15 -17.93 7.62
CA GLN A 142 -14.73 -18.24 7.49
C GLN A 142 -13.88 -17.11 8.08
N HIS A 143 -12.64 -17.41 8.44
CA HIS A 143 -11.62 -16.43 8.79
C HIS A 143 -10.51 -16.42 7.74
N GLY A 144 -9.80 -15.32 7.64
CA GLY A 144 -8.72 -15.15 6.68
C GLY A 144 -8.56 -13.70 6.20
N THR A 145 -7.78 -13.57 5.16
CA THR A 145 -7.54 -12.30 4.46
C THR A 145 -8.29 -12.30 3.15
N PHE A 146 -9.25 -11.41 3.02
CA PHE A 146 -10.12 -11.23 1.85
C PHE A 146 -10.02 -9.81 1.34
N MET A 147 -10.61 -9.56 0.18
CA MET A 147 -10.62 -8.25 -0.46
C MET A 147 -12.04 -7.85 -0.82
N TYR A 148 -12.30 -6.57 -0.99
CA TYR A 148 -13.49 -6.07 -1.63
C TYR A 148 -13.10 -5.08 -2.72
N HIS A 149 -13.77 -5.15 -3.85
CA HIS A 149 -13.50 -4.29 -5.01
C HIS A 149 -14.75 -4.11 -5.86
N SER A 150 -14.72 -3.15 -6.79
CA SER A 150 -15.84 -2.98 -7.71
C SER A 150 -15.95 -4.14 -8.69
N HIS A 151 -17.19 -4.46 -9.07
CA HIS A 151 -17.52 -5.45 -10.11
C HIS A 151 -18.63 -4.92 -11.04
N GLY A 152 -18.48 -3.65 -11.41
CA GLY A 152 -19.27 -2.99 -12.46
C GLY A 152 -18.46 -2.92 -13.74
N ASP A 153 -17.71 -1.86 -13.96
CA ASP A 153 -16.63 -1.74 -14.93
C ASP A 153 -15.29 -1.96 -14.19
N GLU A 154 -14.87 -3.21 -14.12
CA GLU A 154 -13.67 -3.59 -13.36
C GLU A 154 -12.42 -2.91 -13.87
N MET A 155 -12.25 -2.86 -15.20
CA MET A 155 -11.07 -2.29 -15.82
C MET A 155 -10.90 -0.81 -15.43
N THR A 156 -11.97 -0.04 -15.50
CA THR A 156 -11.94 1.38 -15.13
C THR A 156 -11.91 1.55 -13.62
N GLN A 157 -12.82 0.92 -12.90
CA GLN A 157 -13.07 1.21 -11.49
C GLN A 157 -11.91 0.71 -10.62
N MET A 158 -11.45 -0.53 -10.82
CA MET A 158 -10.28 -1.05 -10.10
C MET A 158 -9.00 -0.36 -10.55
N GLY A 159 -8.83 -0.14 -11.86
CA GLY A 159 -7.69 0.61 -12.41
C GLY A 159 -7.59 2.05 -11.89
N LEU A 160 -8.70 2.62 -11.39
CA LEU A 160 -8.74 3.92 -10.73
C LEU A 160 -8.70 3.85 -9.20
N GLY A 161 -8.71 2.64 -8.57
CA GLY A 161 -8.40 2.46 -7.15
C GLY A 161 -9.52 1.94 -6.25
N THR A 162 -10.63 1.41 -6.80
CA THR A 162 -11.73 0.86 -5.99
C THR A 162 -11.43 -0.54 -5.44
N MET A 163 -10.63 -0.63 -4.40
CA MET A 163 -10.21 -1.85 -3.72
C MET A 163 -10.05 -1.63 -2.22
N GLY A 164 -10.15 -2.69 -1.42
CA GLY A 164 -9.91 -2.66 0.02
C GLY A 164 -9.84 -4.05 0.64
N PHE A 165 -9.31 -4.15 1.86
CA PHE A 165 -9.28 -5.41 2.60
C PHE A 165 -10.58 -5.66 3.37
N LEU A 166 -11.00 -6.94 3.39
CA LEU A 166 -11.90 -7.49 4.40
C LEU A 166 -11.16 -8.60 5.13
N ILE A 167 -10.88 -8.36 6.40
CA ILE A 167 -10.13 -9.31 7.24
C ILE A 167 -11.07 -9.87 8.29
N SER A 168 -11.20 -11.19 8.31
CA SER A 168 -11.95 -11.91 9.32
C SER A 168 -11.01 -12.65 10.25
N HIS A 169 -11.06 -12.33 11.53
CA HIS A 169 -10.31 -13.02 12.56
C HIS A 169 -11.00 -14.32 12.97
N PRO A 170 -10.25 -15.36 13.33
CA PRO A 170 -10.86 -16.60 13.80
C PRO A 170 -11.61 -16.36 15.11
N LYS A 171 -12.79 -16.94 15.25
CA LYS A 171 -13.58 -16.89 16.50
C LYS A 171 -12.85 -17.56 17.66
N ASN A 172 -12.12 -18.62 17.37
CA ASN A 172 -11.32 -19.37 18.34
C ASN A 172 -9.89 -19.45 17.81
N PRO A 173 -9.05 -18.43 18.06
CA PRO A 173 -7.70 -18.43 17.54
C PRO A 173 -6.89 -19.60 18.11
N THR A 174 -6.17 -20.28 17.24
CA THR A 174 -5.22 -21.34 17.58
C THR A 174 -3.81 -20.89 17.24
N GLY A 175 -2.85 -21.24 18.06
CA GLY A 175 -1.45 -20.86 17.84
C GLY A 175 -0.97 -19.66 18.67
N PRO A 176 0.26 -19.21 18.43
CA PRO A 176 0.85 -18.10 19.18
C PRO A 176 0.13 -16.78 18.90
N LYS A 177 0.10 -15.92 19.92
CA LYS A 177 -0.39 -14.55 19.76
C LYS A 177 0.44 -13.80 18.72
N ILE A 178 -0.23 -13.06 17.86
CA ILE A 178 0.39 -12.09 16.95
C ILE A 178 0.49 -10.75 17.69
N ASP A 179 1.67 -10.14 17.71
CA ASP A 179 1.90 -8.86 18.36
C ASP A 179 1.68 -7.69 17.40
N ARG A 180 2.04 -7.87 16.12
CA ARG A 180 1.81 -6.89 15.05
C ARG A 180 1.23 -7.59 13.82
N ASP A 181 0.12 -7.08 13.31
CA ASP A 181 -0.58 -7.59 12.14
C ASP A 181 -0.70 -6.46 11.10
N PHE A 182 -0.07 -6.62 9.93
CA PHE A 182 -0.06 -5.61 8.88
C PHE A 182 -0.81 -6.10 7.65
N ALA A 183 -1.48 -5.18 6.94
CA ALA A 183 -2.11 -5.44 5.66
C ALA A 183 -1.54 -4.52 4.57
N ILE A 184 -1.06 -5.11 3.48
CA ILE A 184 -0.41 -4.41 2.37
C ILE A 184 -1.08 -4.81 1.06
N PHE A 185 -1.76 -3.85 0.44
CA PHE A 185 -2.24 -3.97 -0.94
C PHE A 185 -1.12 -3.70 -1.93
N LEU A 186 -1.04 -4.57 -2.93
CA LEU A 186 -0.10 -4.48 -4.04
C LEU A 186 -0.91 -4.02 -5.26
N ASN A 187 -0.52 -2.90 -5.84
CA ASN A 187 -1.15 -2.44 -7.07
C ASN A 187 -0.24 -1.50 -7.85
N GLU A 188 -0.56 -1.35 -9.11
CA GLU A 188 0.15 -0.53 -10.07
C GLU A 188 -0.80 0.45 -10.76
N TRP A 189 -0.22 1.52 -11.30
CA TRP A 189 -0.92 2.58 -12.02
C TRP A 189 -0.11 2.98 -13.25
N PHE A 190 -0.81 3.50 -14.24
CA PHE A 190 -0.19 4.29 -15.29
C PHE A 190 -0.75 5.70 -15.24
N VAL A 191 0.12 6.67 -15.06
CA VAL A 191 -0.22 8.11 -15.07
C VAL A 191 0.70 8.79 -16.05
N GLU A 192 0.14 9.36 -17.12
CA GLU A 192 0.93 10.13 -18.09
C GLU A 192 1.65 11.28 -17.38
N PRO A 193 2.97 11.44 -17.55
CA PRO A 193 3.75 12.50 -16.90
C PRO A 193 3.13 13.88 -17.10
N GLY A 194 3.03 14.65 -16.01
CA GLY A 194 2.38 15.96 -16.02
C GLY A 194 0.86 15.95 -15.90
N THR A 195 0.22 14.77 -15.93
CA THR A 195 -1.22 14.60 -15.73
C THR A 195 -1.56 14.13 -14.31
N LYS A 196 -2.86 14.02 -14.01
CA LYS A 196 -3.33 13.56 -12.69
C LYS A 196 -4.23 12.34 -12.73
N THR A 197 -4.72 11.96 -13.91
CA THR A 197 -5.70 10.87 -13.99
C THR A 197 -5.02 9.61 -14.49
N PRO A 198 -5.04 8.53 -13.72
CA PRO A 198 -4.54 7.25 -14.19
C PRO A 198 -5.29 6.80 -15.44
N ASN A 199 -4.57 6.14 -16.35
CA ASN A 199 -5.15 5.58 -17.56
C ASN A 199 -5.48 4.09 -17.34
N PRO A 200 -6.75 3.73 -17.14
CA PRO A 200 -7.12 2.35 -16.87
C PRO A 200 -7.03 1.44 -18.10
N ASN A 201 -6.81 1.98 -19.30
CA ASN A 201 -6.65 1.19 -20.50
C ASN A 201 -5.24 0.60 -20.66
N ILE A 202 -4.28 1.05 -19.85
CA ILE A 202 -2.94 0.47 -19.81
C ILE A 202 -2.97 -0.74 -18.90
N MET A 203 -2.58 -1.90 -19.44
CA MET A 203 -2.67 -3.19 -18.75
C MET A 203 -1.31 -3.87 -18.54
N THR A 204 -0.22 -3.30 -19.03
CA THR A 204 1.11 -3.89 -18.97
C THR A 204 2.19 -2.88 -18.58
N ASP A 205 2.31 -1.78 -19.27
CA ASP A 205 3.43 -0.84 -19.11
C ASP A 205 3.12 0.21 -18.03
N PHE A 206 2.95 -0.26 -16.78
CA PHE A 206 2.74 0.62 -15.64
C PHE A 206 4.00 1.39 -15.27
N ASN A 207 3.83 2.63 -14.81
CA ASN A 207 4.94 3.48 -14.38
C ASN A 207 4.93 3.82 -12.88
N ILE A 208 3.92 3.39 -12.13
CA ILE A 208 3.80 3.60 -10.69
C ILE A 208 3.44 2.28 -10.02
N PHE A 209 4.29 1.85 -9.07
CA PHE A 209 4.11 0.61 -8.32
C PHE A 209 4.03 0.94 -6.83
N THR A 210 3.03 0.38 -6.13
CA THR A 210 2.64 0.90 -4.83
C THR A 210 2.38 -0.18 -3.78
N PHE A 211 2.72 0.13 -2.53
CA PHE A 211 2.18 -0.50 -1.34
C PHE A 211 1.06 0.37 -0.77
N ASN A 212 -0.15 -0.17 -0.64
CA ASN A 212 -1.32 0.57 -0.17
C ASN A 212 -1.53 1.89 -0.94
N SER A 213 -1.42 1.82 -2.27
CA SER A 213 -1.54 2.96 -3.19
C SER A 213 -0.53 4.09 -2.94
N ARG A 214 0.58 3.79 -2.26
CA ARG A 214 1.69 4.71 -2.03
C ARG A 214 2.98 4.16 -2.61
N ALA A 215 3.75 5.01 -3.26
CA ALA A 215 5.12 4.74 -3.69
C ALA A 215 6.11 5.37 -2.71
N PHE A 216 7.17 4.66 -2.35
CA PHE A 216 8.21 5.22 -1.48
C PHE A 216 8.84 6.49 -2.11
N PRO A 217 9.06 7.55 -1.34
CA PRO A 217 9.05 7.65 0.14
C PRO A 217 7.68 7.97 0.77
N GLY A 218 6.59 7.85 0.04
CA GLY A 218 5.23 8.05 0.56
C GLY A 218 4.69 6.88 1.39
N THR A 219 5.33 5.71 1.36
CA THR A 219 4.96 4.53 2.15
C THR A 219 5.33 4.70 3.62
N ALA A 220 4.43 4.34 4.53
CA ALA A 220 4.75 4.30 5.94
C ALA A 220 5.61 3.06 6.28
N PRO A 221 6.57 3.16 7.23
CA PRO A 221 7.36 2.02 7.68
C PRO A 221 6.53 1.04 8.52
N LEU A 222 7.02 -0.21 8.60
CA LEU A 222 6.50 -1.23 9.51
C LEU A 222 7.32 -1.18 10.80
N VAL A 223 6.75 -0.64 11.88
CA VAL A 223 7.47 -0.48 13.16
C VAL A 223 7.09 -1.61 14.11
N VAL A 224 8.10 -2.32 14.62
CA VAL A 224 7.94 -3.48 15.50
C VAL A 224 8.99 -3.48 16.62
N LYS A 225 8.70 -4.16 17.72
CA LYS A 225 9.66 -4.41 18.81
C LYS A 225 10.46 -5.67 18.53
N THR A 226 11.69 -5.70 19.01
CA THR A 226 12.47 -6.95 19.03
C THR A 226 11.72 -8.02 19.81
N GLY A 227 11.56 -9.18 19.17
CA GLY A 227 10.79 -10.29 19.72
C GLY A 227 9.31 -10.33 19.34
N ASP A 228 8.76 -9.27 18.75
CA ASP A 228 7.38 -9.29 18.25
C ASP A 228 7.19 -10.42 17.22
N ARG A 229 6.10 -11.16 17.36
CA ARG A 229 5.60 -12.02 16.29
C ARG A 229 4.79 -11.17 15.33
N VAL A 230 5.31 -11.05 14.14
CA VAL A 230 4.77 -10.18 13.08
C VAL A 230 4.03 -11.02 12.06
N ARG A 231 2.84 -10.57 11.70
CA ARG A 231 2.07 -11.07 10.56
C ARG A 231 2.00 -9.99 9.50
N VAL A 232 2.19 -10.37 8.24
CA VAL A 232 1.97 -9.48 7.10
C VAL A 232 1.02 -10.17 6.12
N ARG A 233 -0.05 -9.47 5.77
CA ARG A 233 -1.09 -9.90 4.84
C ARG A 233 -0.93 -9.13 3.54
N PHE A 234 -0.82 -9.84 2.44
CA PHE A 234 -0.78 -9.26 1.11
C PHE A 234 -2.08 -9.51 0.38
N GLY A 235 -2.57 -8.52 -0.35
CA GLY A 235 -3.67 -8.64 -1.30
C GLY A 235 -3.25 -8.00 -2.62
N ASN A 236 -3.65 -8.61 -3.72
CA ASN A 236 -3.34 -8.13 -5.05
C ASN A 236 -4.60 -8.19 -5.93
N VAL A 237 -5.10 -7.03 -6.33
CA VAL A 237 -6.16 -6.89 -7.35
C VAL A 237 -5.65 -6.15 -8.59
N GLY A 238 -4.33 -5.96 -8.69
CA GLY A 238 -3.67 -5.39 -9.86
C GLY A 238 -3.59 -6.38 -11.03
N GLN A 239 -2.81 -6.05 -12.03
CA GLN A 239 -2.60 -6.84 -13.24
C GLN A 239 -1.29 -7.64 -13.19
N GLU A 240 -0.34 -7.24 -12.36
CA GLU A 240 0.97 -7.86 -12.26
C GLU A 240 1.14 -8.69 -10.98
N SER A 241 2.01 -9.69 -11.07
CA SER A 241 2.45 -10.47 -9.90
C SER A 241 3.61 -9.77 -9.21
N HIS A 242 3.62 -9.81 -7.88
CA HIS A 242 4.63 -9.12 -7.08
C HIS A 242 5.34 -10.09 -6.14
N PRO A 243 6.63 -10.42 -6.40
CA PRO A 243 7.49 -11.13 -5.45
C PRO A 243 7.98 -10.16 -4.36
N ILE A 244 7.42 -10.25 -3.16
CA ILE A 244 7.74 -9.37 -2.04
C ILE A 244 8.81 -10.00 -1.17
N HIS A 245 9.94 -9.30 -1.05
CA HIS A 245 11.13 -9.73 -0.33
C HIS A 245 11.33 -8.93 0.96
N LEU A 246 11.68 -9.64 2.02
CA LEU A 246 12.08 -9.07 3.30
C LEU A 246 13.56 -9.38 3.57
N HIS A 247 14.33 -8.33 3.80
CA HIS A 247 15.71 -8.47 4.25
C HIS A 247 15.81 -8.91 5.71
N GLY A 248 16.84 -9.65 6.04
CA GLY A 248 17.20 -10.01 7.42
C GLY A 248 16.42 -11.17 8.04
N PHE A 249 15.28 -11.55 7.46
CA PHE A 249 14.37 -12.54 8.04
C PHE A 249 13.93 -13.59 7.01
N ALA A 250 13.77 -14.83 7.48
CA ALA A 250 12.90 -15.79 6.82
C ALA A 250 11.53 -15.77 7.49
N PHE A 251 10.47 -15.82 6.70
CA PHE A 251 9.10 -15.92 7.17
C PHE A 251 8.46 -17.24 6.76
N LYS A 252 7.40 -17.66 7.43
CA LYS A 252 6.58 -18.78 7.00
C LYS A 252 5.36 -18.29 6.24
N ILE A 253 5.02 -18.95 5.13
CA ILE A 253 3.73 -18.80 4.48
C ILE A 253 2.72 -19.54 5.34
N VAL A 254 1.76 -18.84 5.92
CA VAL A 254 0.79 -19.41 6.88
C VAL A 254 -0.62 -19.45 6.35
N SER A 255 -0.96 -18.64 5.33
CA SER A 255 -2.29 -18.61 4.73
C SER A 255 -2.22 -18.20 3.25
N THR A 256 -3.17 -18.71 2.48
CA THR A 256 -3.44 -18.33 1.10
C THR A 256 -4.83 -17.70 0.99
N ASP A 257 -5.23 -17.32 -0.21
CA ASP A 257 -6.61 -16.89 -0.53
C ASP A 257 -7.68 -17.93 -0.18
N GLY A 258 -7.32 -19.21 -0.12
CA GLY A 258 -8.20 -20.30 0.31
C GLY A 258 -8.27 -20.53 1.82
N GLY A 259 -7.53 -19.78 2.63
CA GLY A 259 -7.49 -19.87 4.09
C GLY A 259 -6.16 -20.36 4.66
N ASP A 260 -6.18 -20.80 5.91
CA ASP A 260 -4.98 -21.16 6.65
C ASP A 260 -4.35 -22.46 6.13
N ILE A 261 -3.01 -22.44 6.00
CA ILE A 261 -2.21 -23.62 5.69
C ILE A 261 -1.98 -24.41 6.99
N PRO A 262 -2.28 -25.71 7.03
CA PRO A 262 -2.00 -26.52 8.20
C PRO A 262 -0.55 -26.37 8.67
N PRO A 263 -0.24 -26.29 9.97
CA PRO A 263 1.12 -26.05 10.47
C PRO A 263 2.19 -27.00 9.91
N SER A 264 1.83 -28.25 9.61
CA SER A 264 2.73 -29.24 9.01
C SER A 264 3.05 -28.99 7.53
N ALA A 265 2.29 -28.12 6.87
CA ALA A 265 2.43 -27.79 5.45
C ALA A 265 2.90 -26.33 5.22
N GLN A 266 3.14 -25.57 6.31
CA GLN A 266 3.74 -24.25 6.24
C GLN A 266 5.22 -24.38 5.91
N TRP A 267 5.74 -23.51 5.02
CA TRP A 267 7.13 -23.58 4.58
C TRP A 267 7.81 -22.21 4.69
N PRO A 268 9.16 -22.19 4.88
CA PRO A 268 9.91 -20.95 4.99
C PRO A 268 10.22 -20.36 3.61
N GLU A 269 10.16 -19.04 3.51
CA GLU A 269 10.63 -18.26 2.37
C GLU A 269 11.26 -16.94 2.85
N THR A 270 11.91 -16.23 1.93
CA THR A 270 12.37 -14.85 2.10
C THR A 270 11.71 -13.93 1.07
N THR A 271 11.01 -14.51 0.10
CA THR A 271 10.29 -13.80 -0.96
C THR A 271 8.99 -14.52 -1.26
N VAL A 272 7.85 -13.86 -1.09
CA VAL A 272 6.53 -14.41 -1.38
C VAL A 272 5.92 -13.78 -2.63
N VAL A 273 5.43 -14.61 -3.54
CA VAL A 273 4.71 -14.12 -4.73
C VAL A 273 3.22 -14.05 -4.45
N THR A 274 2.63 -12.89 -4.76
CA THR A 274 1.16 -12.69 -4.75
C THR A 274 0.71 -12.35 -6.15
N PHE A 275 -0.07 -13.25 -6.77
CA PHE A 275 -0.63 -13.06 -8.11
C PHE A 275 -1.91 -12.22 -8.07
N PRO A 276 -2.36 -11.67 -9.21
CA PRO A 276 -3.67 -11.04 -9.33
C PRO A 276 -4.80 -11.93 -8.80
N GLY A 277 -5.71 -11.35 -8.03
CA GLY A 277 -6.82 -12.05 -7.38
C GLY A 277 -6.43 -12.85 -6.13
N GLN A 278 -5.18 -12.84 -5.70
CA GLN A 278 -4.73 -13.66 -4.57
C GLN A 278 -4.44 -12.85 -3.31
N THR A 279 -4.56 -13.53 -2.18
CA THR A 279 -3.98 -13.08 -0.91
C THR A 279 -2.91 -14.07 -0.43
N ARG A 280 -1.94 -13.58 0.31
CA ARG A 280 -0.90 -14.36 1.01
C ARG A 280 -0.71 -13.79 2.40
N THR A 281 -0.50 -14.67 3.37
CA THR A 281 -0.18 -14.24 4.73
C THR A 281 1.12 -14.91 5.17
N VAL A 282 2.04 -14.09 5.67
CA VAL A 282 3.33 -14.55 6.18
C VAL A 282 3.49 -14.19 7.65
N GLU A 283 4.28 -15.00 8.38
CA GLU A 283 4.62 -14.74 9.78
C GLU A 283 6.11 -14.96 10.03
N PHE A 284 6.68 -14.11 10.88
CA PHE A 284 8.05 -14.23 11.38
C PHE A 284 8.15 -13.64 12.79
N VAL A 285 9.29 -13.87 13.44
CA VAL A 285 9.65 -13.19 14.69
C VAL A 285 10.71 -12.15 14.37
N ALA A 286 10.48 -10.91 14.77
CA ALA A 286 11.39 -9.79 14.55
C ALA A 286 12.51 -9.80 15.62
N ASP A 287 13.46 -10.74 15.53
CA ASP A 287 14.48 -11.00 16.55
C ASP A 287 15.82 -10.28 16.31
N VAL A 288 15.95 -9.55 15.20
CA VAL A 288 17.18 -8.81 14.85
C VAL A 288 16.87 -7.31 14.72
N PRO A 289 17.33 -6.45 15.64
CA PRO A 289 17.17 -5.00 15.55
C PRO A 289 17.80 -4.42 14.29
N GLY A 290 17.19 -3.40 13.70
CA GLY A 290 17.70 -2.75 12.49
C GLY A 290 16.63 -2.09 11.65
N ASP A 291 17.05 -1.47 10.55
CA ASP A 291 16.22 -0.98 9.47
C ASP A 291 16.38 -1.92 8.27
N TRP A 292 15.34 -2.69 7.99
CA TRP A 292 15.37 -3.77 7.02
C TRP A 292 14.54 -3.40 5.79
N ALA A 293 15.15 -3.50 4.60
CA ALA A 293 14.44 -3.26 3.35
C ALA A 293 13.31 -4.30 3.16
N PHE A 294 12.15 -3.82 2.75
CA PHE A 294 10.98 -4.61 2.43
C PHE A 294 10.39 -4.14 1.11
N HIS A 295 10.48 -4.96 0.06
CA HIS A 295 10.21 -4.48 -1.30
C HIS A 295 9.81 -5.58 -2.27
N CYS A 296 9.20 -5.18 -3.39
CA CYS A 296 9.03 -6.05 -4.55
C CYS A 296 10.39 -6.33 -5.20
N HIS A 297 10.67 -7.58 -5.58
CA HIS A 297 11.96 -7.98 -6.15
C HIS A 297 11.99 -7.94 -7.70
N ARG A 298 10.93 -7.47 -8.35
CA ARG A 298 10.98 -7.11 -9.78
C ARG A 298 11.68 -5.76 -9.91
N ARG A 299 12.79 -5.71 -10.66
CA ARG A 299 13.74 -4.59 -10.63
C ARG A 299 13.15 -3.21 -10.88
N HIS A 300 12.18 -3.10 -11.78
CA HIS A 300 11.55 -1.81 -12.10
C HIS A 300 10.43 -1.41 -11.11
N HIS A 301 9.90 -2.32 -10.29
CA HIS A 301 8.87 -2.01 -9.31
C HIS A 301 9.36 -1.16 -8.12
N PRO A 302 10.57 -1.39 -7.55
CA PRO A 302 11.16 -0.49 -6.55
C PRO A 302 12.00 0.60 -7.20
N MET A 303 11.50 1.19 -8.30
CA MET A 303 12.08 2.36 -8.97
C MET A 303 10.98 3.40 -9.14
N ASN A 304 11.31 4.65 -8.92
CA ASN A 304 10.37 5.75 -9.16
C ASN A 304 10.42 6.17 -10.64
N ALA A 305 10.38 7.45 -10.93
CA ALA A 305 10.32 8.00 -12.29
C ALA A 305 11.49 7.63 -13.22
N MET A 306 12.50 6.94 -12.69
CA MET A 306 13.73 6.66 -13.42
C MET A 306 13.51 5.66 -14.55
N GLY A 307 13.57 6.15 -15.78
CA GLY A 307 13.39 5.36 -16.98
C GLY A 307 11.95 5.17 -17.44
N HIS A 308 10.95 5.65 -16.66
CA HIS A 308 9.53 5.54 -17.02
C HIS A 308 8.94 6.86 -17.53
N ASP A 309 9.26 7.98 -16.83
CA ASP A 309 8.58 9.25 -17.06
C ASP A 309 9.38 10.26 -17.89
N ALA A 310 10.61 9.93 -18.26
CA ALA A 310 11.46 10.78 -19.06
C ALA A 310 12.18 9.97 -20.13
N ALA A 311 12.16 10.46 -21.36
CA ALA A 311 12.95 9.88 -22.45
C ALA A 311 14.45 10.07 -22.14
N ASN A 312 15.17 8.99 -21.93
CA ASN A 312 16.60 9.00 -21.60
C ASN A 312 17.30 7.73 -22.08
N VAL A 313 18.65 7.74 -22.05
CA VAL A 313 19.51 6.56 -22.22
C VAL A 313 20.47 6.53 -21.05
N LEU A 314 20.55 5.41 -20.37
CA LEU A 314 21.35 5.21 -19.16
C LEU A 314 22.65 4.47 -19.46
N GLY A 315 23.70 4.75 -18.67
CA GLY A 315 24.99 4.06 -18.76
C GLY A 315 25.79 4.36 -20.05
N VAL A 316 25.50 5.45 -20.72
CA VAL A 316 26.16 5.85 -21.98
C VAL A 316 26.52 7.33 -21.92
N ASN A 317 27.77 7.68 -22.28
CA ASN A 317 28.13 9.08 -22.48
C ASN A 317 27.34 9.69 -23.64
N GLN A 318 26.70 10.80 -23.40
CA GLN A 318 25.77 11.45 -24.33
C GLN A 318 26.22 12.87 -24.73
N ASP A 319 27.38 13.31 -24.30
CA ASP A 319 27.83 14.69 -24.48
C ASP A 319 27.83 15.15 -25.96
N ASP A 320 28.18 14.24 -26.87
CA ASP A 320 28.25 14.53 -28.29
C ASP A 320 26.88 14.58 -29.02
N VAL A 321 25.84 14.01 -28.38
CA VAL A 321 24.54 13.81 -29.06
C VAL A 321 23.35 14.39 -28.28
N LYS A 322 23.49 14.70 -27.01
CA LYS A 322 22.38 15.10 -26.11
C LYS A 322 21.58 16.31 -26.64
N ASP A 323 22.24 17.30 -27.20
CA ASP A 323 21.56 18.49 -27.71
C ASP A 323 20.74 18.15 -28.95
N LYS A 324 21.29 17.35 -29.87
CA LYS A 324 20.57 16.89 -31.05
C LYS A 324 19.37 16.01 -30.69
N VAL A 325 19.51 15.17 -29.68
CA VAL A 325 18.41 14.33 -29.24
C VAL A 325 17.32 15.17 -28.58
N ARG A 326 17.67 16.18 -27.80
CA ARG A 326 16.70 17.11 -27.17
C ARG A 326 15.88 17.87 -28.22
N ASP A 327 16.50 18.24 -29.35
CA ASP A 327 15.80 18.90 -30.43
C ASP A 327 14.76 17.99 -31.10
N LEU A 328 14.99 16.69 -31.11
CA LEU A 328 14.13 15.69 -31.73
C LEU A 328 13.11 15.08 -30.81
N VAL A 329 13.46 14.97 -29.51
CA VAL A 329 12.63 14.33 -28.48
C VAL A 329 12.43 15.35 -27.35
N PRO A 330 11.33 16.10 -27.34
CA PRO A 330 11.00 17.03 -26.27
C PRO A 330 10.98 16.33 -24.92
N GLY A 331 11.62 16.93 -23.92
CA GLY A 331 11.72 16.34 -22.58
C GLY A 331 12.82 15.28 -22.41
N TYR A 332 13.63 15.02 -23.45
CA TYR A 332 14.79 14.14 -23.30
C TYR A 332 15.77 14.65 -22.24
N MET A 333 16.12 13.79 -21.31
CA MET A 333 17.05 14.07 -20.22
C MET A 333 18.33 13.27 -20.42
N ALA A 334 19.45 13.96 -20.63
CA ALA A 334 20.77 13.34 -20.61
C ALA A 334 21.19 13.15 -19.17
N MET A 335 21.17 11.91 -18.68
CA MET A 335 21.46 11.58 -17.29
C MET A 335 21.90 10.13 -17.14
N GLY A 336 22.46 9.78 -15.98
CA GLY A 336 22.84 8.42 -15.66
C GLY A 336 23.98 7.88 -16.53
N GLU A 337 24.93 8.72 -16.95
CA GLU A 337 26.09 8.30 -17.75
C GLU A 337 26.87 7.17 -17.07
N ASN A 338 27.02 7.24 -15.74
CA ASN A 338 27.66 6.23 -14.92
C ASN A 338 26.64 5.25 -14.31
N GLY A 339 25.40 5.25 -14.78
CA GLY A 339 24.31 4.40 -14.33
C GLY A 339 23.33 5.10 -13.39
N MET A 340 22.37 4.34 -12.87
CA MET A 340 21.25 4.85 -12.07
C MET A 340 21.66 5.43 -10.72
N ASP A 341 22.73 4.92 -10.11
CA ASP A 341 23.18 5.37 -8.79
C ASP A 341 23.63 6.82 -8.78
N GLU A 342 24.23 7.30 -9.87
CA GLU A 342 24.61 8.69 -10.05
C GLU A 342 23.41 9.64 -9.91
N MET A 343 22.24 9.21 -10.35
CA MET A 343 21.03 10.01 -10.34
C MET A 343 20.47 10.23 -8.93
N ASN A 344 20.74 9.34 -8.00
CA ASN A 344 20.35 9.49 -6.60
C ASN A 344 20.98 10.73 -5.95
N TYR A 345 22.10 11.21 -6.48
CA TYR A 345 22.81 12.40 -5.99
C TYR A 345 22.48 13.67 -6.78
N MET A 346 21.74 13.55 -7.87
CA MET A 346 21.32 14.69 -8.69
C MET A 346 20.02 15.29 -8.14
N ASN A 347 20.05 16.52 -7.66
CA ASN A 347 18.84 17.24 -7.23
C ASN A 347 18.06 17.74 -8.46
N MET A 348 17.59 16.81 -9.29
CA MET A 348 16.83 17.13 -10.49
C MET A 348 15.34 17.13 -10.20
N LYS A 349 14.64 18.15 -10.67
CA LYS A 349 13.17 18.13 -10.71
C LYS A 349 12.75 17.31 -11.92
N GLY A 350 12.03 16.23 -11.68
CA GLY A 350 11.28 15.54 -12.71
C GLY A 350 10.17 16.41 -13.33
N PRO A 351 9.46 15.91 -14.34
CA PRO A 351 8.24 16.53 -14.82
C PRO A 351 7.25 16.84 -13.69
N GLU A 352 6.36 17.80 -13.91
CA GLU A 352 5.33 18.15 -12.93
C GLU A 352 4.45 16.93 -12.62
N ASN A 353 4.08 16.76 -11.34
CA ASN A 353 3.23 15.68 -10.85
C ASN A 353 3.69 14.27 -11.25
N THR A 354 4.98 13.99 -11.10
CA THR A 354 5.59 12.66 -11.25
C THR A 354 6.17 12.19 -9.92
N LEU A 355 6.53 10.91 -9.85
CA LEU A 355 7.21 10.37 -8.68
C LEU A 355 8.56 11.09 -8.44
N PRO A 356 8.99 11.25 -7.18
CA PRO A 356 10.34 11.73 -6.88
C PRO A 356 11.37 10.80 -7.53
N MET A 357 12.37 11.38 -8.18
CA MET A 357 13.43 10.58 -8.82
C MET A 357 14.23 9.75 -7.83
N MET A 358 14.43 10.27 -6.62
CA MET A 358 15.05 9.54 -5.51
C MET A 358 14.01 8.83 -4.67
N GLY A 359 14.36 7.65 -4.15
CA GLY A 359 13.56 6.93 -3.18
C GLY A 359 13.49 7.60 -1.80
N GLY A 360 14.31 8.61 -1.52
CA GLY A 360 14.37 9.31 -0.24
C GLY A 360 15.77 9.29 0.36
N GLN A 361 15.95 10.05 1.45
CA GLN A 361 17.22 10.12 2.17
C GLN A 361 17.28 9.04 3.23
N GLY A 362 18.25 8.14 3.15
CA GLY A 362 18.58 7.17 4.20
C GLY A 362 19.73 7.66 5.08
N GLN A 363 20.04 6.91 6.13
CA GLN A 363 21.08 7.23 7.11
C GLN A 363 22.47 7.38 6.49
N PHE A 364 22.77 6.64 5.42
CA PHE A 364 24.08 6.60 4.77
C PHE A 364 24.10 7.30 3.40
N GLY A 365 23.04 7.98 3.04
CA GLY A 365 22.90 8.65 1.75
C GLY A 365 21.55 8.42 1.10
N PRO A 366 21.39 8.82 -0.16
CA PRO A 366 20.16 8.59 -0.91
C PRO A 366 19.87 7.09 -1.05
N THR A 367 18.61 6.71 -0.87
CA THR A 367 18.15 5.34 -1.10
C THR A 367 17.86 5.16 -2.58
N GLY A 368 18.54 4.21 -3.22
CA GLY A 368 18.34 3.87 -4.64
C GLY A 368 17.08 3.06 -4.93
N MET A 369 16.14 2.99 -3.98
CA MET A 369 14.86 2.30 -4.10
C MET A 369 13.69 3.25 -3.84
N GLY A 370 12.63 3.07 -4.61
CA GLY A 370 11.36 3.77 -4.51
C GLY A 370 10.21 2.82 -4.80
N GLY A 371 9.08 3.30 -5.30
CA GLY A 371 7.97 2.46 -5.74
C GLY A 371 7.44 1.53 -4.64
N MET A 372 7.36 0.24 -4.95
CA MET A 372 7.00 -0.84 -4.01
C MET A 372 8.14 -1.14 -3.04
N PHE A 373 8.41 -0.19 -2.17
CA PHE A 373 9.44 -0.27 -1.13
C PHE A 373 8.92 0.33 0.19
N THR A 374 9.33 -0.23 1.29
CA THR A 374 9.23 0.36 2.63
C THR A 374 10.31 -0.22 3.53
N VAL A 375 10.34 0.19 4.80
CA VAL A 375 11.32 -0.26 5.80
C VAL A 375 10.60 -0.97 6.94
N LEU A 376 11.07 -2.16 7.28
CA LEU A 376 10.74 -2.80 8.56
C LEU A 376 11.73 -2.29 9.61
N MET A 377 11.24 -1.52 10.57
CA MET A 377 12.03 -0.92 11.66
C MET A 377 11.88 -1.75 12.93
N VAL A 378 12.92 -2.51 13.29
CA VAL A 378 12.95 -3.34 14.50
C VAL A 378 13.74 -2.63 15.59
N ARG A 379 13.13 -2.41 16.76
CA ARG A 379 13.75 -1.68 17.89
C ARG A 379 13.55 -2.40 19.23
N ASP A 380 14.56 -2.36 20.09
CA ASP A 380 14.53 -3.02 21.40
C ASP A 380 13.57 -2.35 22.38
N ASN A 381 13.53 -1.03 22.42
CA ASN A 381 12.88 -0.27 23.48
C ASN A 381 11.88 0.77 22.95
N LEU A 382 10.87 0.32 22.20
CA LEU A 382 9.80 1.21 21.76
C LEU A 382 8.82 1.51 22.90
N LYS A 383 8.48 2.79 23.08
CA LYS A 383 7.38 3.22 23.95
C LYS A 383 6.02 3.01 23.28
N ASP A 384 5.98 3.30 22.00
CA ASP A 384 4.86 3.15 21.09
C ASP A 384 5.37 2.65 19.74
N TYR A 385 4.51 2.58 18.73
CA TYR A 385 4.86 2.14 17.39
C TYR A 385 4.94 3.30 16.39
N ASP A 386 5.20 4.51 16.86
CA ASP A 386 5.50 5.67 16.03
C ASP A 386 6.90 5.55 15.40
N HIS A 387 7.21 6.40 14.44
CA HIS A 387 8.49 6.37 13.72
C HIS A 387 9.66 6.61 14.69
N PRO A 388 10.54 5.60 14.89
CA PRO A 388 11.55 5.65 15.97
C PRO A 388 12.84 6.40 15.59
N GLY A 389 12.93 6.96 14.38
CA GLY A 389 14.19 7.47 13.82
C GLY A 389 15.09 6.36 13.28
N ASP A 390 16.26 6.75 12.77
CA ASP A 390 17.25 5.84 12.19
C ASP A 390 17.80 4.86 13.23
N TYR A 391 18.19 3.66 12.78
CA TYR A 391 18.77 2.65 13.65
C TYR A 391 20.20 3.04 14.09
N PRO A 392 20.47 3.11 15.40
CA PRO A 392 21.80 3.43 15.90
C PRO A 392 22.71 2.18 15.79
N HIS A 393 23.40 2.03 14.68
CA HIS A 393 24.27 0.88 14.46
C HIS A 393 25.36 0.73 15.55
N PRO A 394 25.53 -0.44 16.15
CA PRO A 394 26.65 -0.67 17.07
C PRO A 394 28.00 -0.45 16.37
N LYS A 395 28.97 0.03 17.13
CA LYS A 395 30.31 0.30 16.58
C LYS A 395 30.92 -0.96 15.94
N GLY A 396 31.38 -0.85 14.70
CA GLY A 396 32.01 -1.94 13.95
C GLY A 396 31.06 -2.93 13.28
N THR A 397 29.75 -2.62 13.24
CA THR A 397 28.75 -3.47 12.56
C THR A 397 28.30 -2.91 11.21
N VAL A 398 28.82 -1.76 10.81
CA VAL A 398 28.56 -1.18 9.49
C VAL A 398 29.75 -1.50 8.58
N ALA A 399 29.45 -2.01 7.39
CA ALA A 399 30.45 -2.23 6.36
C ALA A 399 31.08 -0.89 5.93
N GLY A 400 32.37 -0.87 5.69
CA GLY A 400 33.11 0.32 5.30
C GLY A 400 34.29 0.03 4.38
N SER A 401 34.90 1.10 3.83
CA SER A 401 36.10 0.98 3.01
C SER A 401 37.30 0.50 3.88
N ILE A 402 38.08 -0.42 3.35
CA ILE A 402 39.34 -0.88 3.99
C ILE A 402 40.36 0.25 4.09
N ASP A 403 40.27 1.29 3.28
CA ASP A 403 41.18 2.44 3.35
C ASP A 403 40.91 3.31 4.58
N GLN A 404 39.70 3.33 5.11
CA GLN A 404 39.34 4.02 6.37
C GLN A 404 39.87 3.26 7.61
N GLU A 405 40.15 1.96 7.50
CA GLU A 405 40.76 1.18 8.59
C GLU A 405 42.24 1.47 8.72
N LYS A 406 42.93 1.72 7.59
CA LYS A 406 44.37 2.08 7.59
C LYS A 406 44.62 3.43 8.24
N GLU A 407 43.77 4.43 8.00
CA GLU A 407 43.88 5.77 8.63
C GLU A 407 43.64 5.75 10.15
N LYS A 408 42.91 4.76 10.67
CA LYS A 408 42.64 4.58 12.11
C LYS A 408 43.72 3.75 12.84
N GLY A 409 44.50 3.00 12.11
CA GLY A 409 45.56 2.16 12.65
C GLY A 409 46.94 2.87 12.76
N GLU A 410 47.07 4.06 12.17
CA GLU A 410 48.30 4.87 12.19
C GLU A 410 48.25 6.06 13.18
N LYS A 411 47.35 6.04 14.16
CA LYS A 411 47.27 7.05 15.24
C LYS A 411 47.50 6.43 16.60
#